data_45e669560481bd5da2943590ec168bf7
#
_entry.id   45e669560481bd5da2943590ec168bf7
#
_cell.length_a   1.000
_cell.length_b   1.000
_cell.length_c   1.000
_cell.angle_alpha   90.00
_cell.angle_beta   90.00
_cell.angle_gamma   90.00
#
_symmetry.space_group_name_H-M   'P 1'
#
loop_
_entity.id
_entity.type
_entity.pdbx_description
1 polymer ?
#
loop_
_entity_poly.entity_id
_entity_poly.type
_entity_poly.pdbx_seq_one_letter_code
_entity_poly.pdbx_strand_id
1 'polypeptide(L)'
;MPSMNSNIGDIGRGFAAFLSPPPEGVVRFTVGQPDFRTPQPVVDSAKTALDDGLHGYTRSQGTEEVCQAVADYLGKYNLEINAEDVLVSPGCKQALLYAMMSCLNPGDEVILFAPAWPSYEGMLKLIGAVPVHVPVRRDNYHPDMDATRAAITDKTKAIVINSPNNPTGAVYLPSEVEELTDIAYKNDLWIFDDMIYSDLVYSKHGYTSPASLENGKSRTLTIGGWSKIWAMTGWRMGWITGPSEVMEGVKTCQASSASHIPTFLMEAGAVALSCEKEREDFYESFSERRDVFHQLLQEIPGIEAPKPEGAFYILADITATGMDDIEFATRALEEANVQLVPGSLMPGGEGLIRMSYGTNIDQIREGCKRLKDWLQG
;
A
#
# COMPACT_ATOMS: atom_id res chain seq x y z
N MET A 1 -25.91 21.70 20.57
CA MET A 1 -24.48 21.79 20.26
C MET A 1 -24.29 21.42 18.79
N PRO A 2 -23.36 22.04 18.04
CA PRO A 2 -23.06 21.61 16.68
C PRO A 2 -22.63 20.14 16.67
N SER A 3 -23.10 19.37 15.67
CA SER A 3 -22.72 17.96 15.51
C SER A 3 -21.49 17.85 14.61
N MET A 4 -20.66 16.83 14.84
CA MET A 4 -19.54 16.48 13.97
C MET A 4 -20.08 16.01 12.60
N ASN A 5 -19.28 16.20 11.54
CA ASN A 5 -19.61 15.66 10.21
C ASN A 5 -19.81 14.14 10.31
N SER A 6 -20.96 13.63 9.84
CA SER A 6 -21.32 12.21 9.91
C SER A 6 -20.32 11.31 9.19
N ASN A 7 -19.74 11.80 8.09
CA ASN A 7 -18.74 11.03 7.30
C ASN A 7 -17.47 10.72 8.09
N ILE A 8 -17.19 11.46 9.19
CA ILE A 8 -16.00 11.25 10.03
C ILE A 8 -16.25 10.26 11.17
N GLY A 9 -17.51 10.15 11.62
CA GLY A 9 -17.88 9.36 12.81
C GLY A 9 -17.54 7.87 12.71
N ASP A 10 -17.61 7.31 11.51
CA ASP A 10 -17.51 5.86 11.26
C ASP A 10 -16.15 5.42 10.67
N ILE A 11 -15.17 6.34 10.58
CA ILE A 11 -13.86 5.98 10.02
C ILE A 11 -13.02 5.23 11.06
N GLY A 12 -12.85 3.95 10.84
CA GLY A 12 -11.81 2.99 11.26
C GLY A 12 -11.06 3.21 12.59
N ARG A 13 -11.76 3.33 13.72
CA ARG A 13 -11.10 3.45 15.04
C ARG A 13 -10.45 2.14 15.51
N GLY A 14 -10.93 0.97 15.05
CA GLY A 14 -10.46 -0.34 15.49
C GLY A 14 -9.01 -0.66 15.07
N PHE A 15 -8.65 -0.33 13.84
CA PHE A 15 -7.31 -0.64 13.29
C PHE A 15 -6.17 0.06 14.04
N ALA A 16 -6.40 1.29 14.52
CA ALA A 16 -5.40 2.05 15.25
C ALA A 16 -4.99 1.41 16.60
N ALA A 17 -5.91 0.72 17.26
CA ALA A 17 -5.66 0.06 18.54
C ALA A 17 -4.59 -1.04 18.41
N PHE A 18 -4.63 -1.83 17.34
CA PHE A 18 -3.66 -2.90 17.08
C PHE A 18 -2.31 -2.40 16.51
N LEU A 19 -2.21 -1.13 16.17
CA LEU A 19 -0.96 -0.50 15.71
C LEU A 19 -0.21 0.23 16.83
N SER A 20 -0.81 0.38 18.00
CA SER A 20 -0.17 1.03 19.15
C SER A 20 1.14 0.30 19.52
N PRO A 21 2.20 1.02 19.93
CA PRO A 21 3.41 0.39 20.40
C PRO A 21 3.11 -0.56 21.56
N PRO A 22 3.50 -1.84 21.47
CA PRO A 22 3.30 -2.79 22.56
C PRO A 22 4.27 -2.54 23.71
N PRO A 23 4.06 -3.20 24.87
CA PRO A 23 5.05 -3.25 25.94
C PRO A 23 6.42 -3.79 25.47
N GLU A 24 7.47 -3.53 26.25
CA GLU A 24 8.80 -4.07 26.00
C GLU A 24 8.79 -5.61 26.01
N GLY A 25 9.58 -6.23 25.14
CA GLY A 25 9.68 -7.70 25.03
C GLY A 25 8.63 -8.36 24.13
N VAL A 26 7.66 -7.62 23.61
CA VAL A 26 6.66 -8.12 22.65
C VAL A 26 7.26 -8.11 21.23
N VAL A 27 7.16 -9.24 20.52
CA VAL A 27 7.47 -9.32 19.09
C VAL A 27 6.35 -8.70 18.29
N ARG A 28 6.68 -7.79 17.37
CA ARG A 28 5.70 -6.99 16.66
C ARG A 28 5.64 -7.30 15.17
N PHE A 29 4.53 -7.90 14.71
CA PHE A 29 4.24 -8.16 13.29
C PHE A 29 3.15 -7.24 12.70
N THR A 30 2.82 -6.14 13.38
CA THR A 30 1.70 -5.27 12.97
C THR A 30 2.10 -4.14 12.05
N VAL A 31 3.35 -3.67 12.08
CA VAL A 31 3.77 -2.43 11.43
C VAL A 31 4.18 -2.65 9.97
N GLY A 32 3.50 -1.96 9.08
CA GLY A 32 3.88 -1.90 7.66
C GLY A 32 5.04 -0.93 7.39
N GLN A 33 6.14 -1.06 8.14
CA GLN A 33 7.32 -0.21 8.02
C GLN A 33 8.58 -1.07 7.96
N PRO A 34 9.49 -0.83 6.99
CA PRO A 34 10.82 -1.43 6.99
C PRO A 34 11.62 -1.01 8.22
N ASP A 35 12.40 -1.92 8.79
CA ASP A 35 13.32 -1.66 9.89
C ASP A 35 14.70 -1.15 9.45
N PHE A 36 14.90 -1.01 8.14
CA PHE A 36 16.10 -0.44 7.57
C PHE A 36 16.20 1.07 7.85
N ARG A 37 17.42 1.57 7.82
CA ARG A 37 17.66 3.01 7.76
C ARG A 37 17.48 3.51 6.34
N THR A 38 16.96 4.72 6.19
CA THR A 38 16.98 5.43 4.90
C THR A 38 18.41 5.45 4.36
N PRO A 39 18.64 5.19 3.05
CA PRO A 39 19.97 5.20 2.45
C PRO A 39 20.76 6.47 2.78
N GLN A 40 22.04 6.32 3.10
CA GLN A 40 22.87 7.45 3.55
C GLN A 40 22.95 8.60 2.53
N PRO A 41 23.06 8.33 1.19
CA PRO A 41 23.05 9.41 0.19
C PRO A 41 21.78 10.28 0.26
N VAL A 42 20.64 9.69 0.55
CA VAL A 42 19.35 10.41 0.70
C VAL A 42 19.38 11.34 1.91
N VAL A 43 19.88 10.83 3.04
CA VAL A 43 20.01 11.60 4.28
C VAL A 43 20.97 12.78 4.08
N ASP A 44 22.10 12.56 3.41
CA ASP A 44 23.10 13.59 3.18
C ASP A 44 22.61 14.65 2.18
N SER A 45 21.86 14.26 1.14
CA SER A 45 21.19 15.19 0.23
C SER A 45 20.22 16.11 0.96
N ALA A 46 19.40 15.59 1.86
CA ALA A 46 18.48 16.43 2.65
C ALA A 46 19.20 17.43 3.57
N LYS A 47 20.34 17.03 4.17
CA LYS A 47 21.17 17.93 4.98
C LYS A 47 21.77 19.04 4.13
N THR A 48 22.33 18.68 2.96
CA THR A 48 22.88 19.65 2.00
C THR A 48 21.81 20.64 1.58
N ALA A 49 20.61 20.17 1.22
CA ALA A 49 19.50 21.03 0.81
C ALA A 49 19.09 22.02 1.94
N LEU A 50 19.16 21.60 3.19
CA LEU A 50 18.92 22.49 4.34
C LEU A 50 20.06 23.52 4.50
N ASP A 51 21.33 23.11 4.38
CA ASP A 51 22.50 23.99 4.48
C ASP A 51 22.50 25.01 3.33
N ASP A 52 22.04 24.64 2.14
CA ASP A 52 21.90 25.50 0.96
C ASP A 52 20.67 26.44 1.03
N GLY A 53 19.88 26.35 2.08
CA GLY A 53 18.74 27.24 2.31
C GLY A 53 17.47 26.90 1.51
N LEU A 54 17.27 25.67 1.09
CA LEU A 54 16.08 25.22 0.35
C LEU A 54 14.85 25.07 1.25
N HIS A 55 14.44 26.14 1.92
CA HIS A 55 13.29 26.17 2.83
C HIS A 55 12.16 27.13 2.41
N GLY A 56 12.25 27.70 1.22
CA GLY A 56 11.21 28.57 0.66
C GLY A 56 10.08 27.78 -0.02
N TYR A 57 9.06 28.49 -0.42
CA TYR A 57 8.01 27.93 -1.30
C TYR A 57 8.56 27.57 -2.67
N THR A 58 7.99 26.51 -3.25
CA THR A 58 8.29 26.06 -4.62
C THR A 58 7.00 25.72 -5.36
N ARG A 59 7.11 25.13 -6.57
CA ARG A 59 5.96 24.66 -7.36
C ARG A 59 5.13 23.68 -6.53
N SER A 60 3.79 23.80 -6.60
CA SER A 60 2.89 22.95 -5.83
C SER A 60 3.08 21.46 -6.17
N GLN A 61 3.31 21.14 -7.44
CA GLN A 61 3.51 19.75 -7.87
C GLN A 61 4.90 19.16 -7.50
N GLY A 62 5.85 19.97 -7.10
CA GLY A 62 7.24 19.59 -6.83
C GLY A 62 8.21 20.32 -7.74
N THR A 63 9.51 20.24 -7.44
CA THR A 63 10.57 20.80 -8.32
C THR A 63 10.60 20.02 -9.64
N GLU A 64 11.16 20.63 -10.67
CA GLU A 64 11.28 19.98 -11.98
C GLU A 64 12.15 18.73 -11.89
N GLU A 65 13.23 18.80 -11.11
CA GLU A 65 14.18 17.73 -10.89
C GLU A 65 13.53 16.48 -10.27
N VAL A 66 12.74 16.63 -9.20
CA VAL A 66 12.10 15.48 -8.56
C VAL A 66 10.98 14.91 -9.44
N CYS A 67 10.24 15.76 -10.15
CA CYS A 67 9.20 15.31 -11.07
C CYS A 67 9.82 14.53 -12.26
N GLN A 68 10.93 15.01 -12.81
CA GLN A 68 11.66 14.31 -13.86
C GLN A 68 12.24 12.97 -13.36
N ALA A 69 12.84 12.97 -12.15
CA ALA A 69 13.36 11.74 -11.55
C ALA A 69 12.27 10.67 -11.36
N VAL A 70 11.04 11.08 -10.98
CA VAL A 70 9.89 10.14 -10.88
C VAL A 70 9.49 9.65 -12.27
N ALA A 71 9.41 10.52 -13.28
CA ALA A 71 9.05 10.13 -14.65
C ALA A 71 10.06 9.11 -15.21
N ASP A 72 11.36 9.37 -15.04
CA ASP A 72 12.44 8.47 -15.46
C ASP A 72 12.37 7.12 -14.74
N TYR A 73 12.14 7.14 -13.42
CA TYR A 73 11.99 5.94 -12.60
C TYR A 73 10.82 5.06 -13.07
N LEU A 74 9.71 5.66 -13.46
CA LEU A 74 8.52 4.95 -13.95
C LEU A 74 8.74 4.31 -15.33
N GLY A 75 9.72 4.77 -16.08
CA GLY A 75 10.10 4.20 -17.38
C GLY A 75 10.44 2.70 -17.31
N LYS A 76 10.97 2.20 -16.16
CA LYS A 76 11.24 0.76 -15.96
C LYS A 76 10.00 -0.13 -16.00
N TYR A 77 8.81 0.46 -15.81
CA TYR A 77 7.51 -0.22 -15.91
C TYR A 77 6.81 0.04 -17.25
N ASN A 78 7.56 0.49 -18.27
CA ASN A 78 7.05 0.88 -19.59
C ASN A 78 6.00 2.00 -19.54
N LEU A 79 6.18 2.93 -18.60
CA LEU A 79 5.34 4.13 -18.51
C LEU A 79 6.08 5.32 -19.13
N GLU A 80 5.51 5.88 -20.17
CA GLU A 80 5.99 7.11 -20.82
C GLU A 80 5.28 8.30 -20.18
N ILE A 81 5.91 8.92 -19.17
CA ILE A 81 5.34 9.97 -18.35
C ILE A 81 6.07 11.30 -18.60
N ASN A 82 5.30 12.38 -18.82
CA ASN A 82 5.87 13.72 -18.80
C ASN A 82 6.05 14.19 -17.35
N ALA A 83 7.17 14.81 -17.04
CA ALA A 83 7.42 15.37 -15.71
C ALA A 83 6.33 16.38 -15.26
N GLU A 84 5.71 17.07 -16.21
CA GLU A 84 4.59 17.99 -15.93
C GLU A 84 3.31 17.26 -15.46
N ASP A 85 3.16 15.97 -15.75
CA ASP A 85 2.05 15.13 -15.28
C ASP A 85 2.41 14.34 -14.00
N VAL A 86 3.52 14.68 -13.35
CA VAL A 86 3.90 14.15 -12.04
C VAL A 86 3.57 15.17 -10.95
N LEU A 87 3.03 14.70 -9.85
CA LEU A 87 2.87 15.48 -8.63
C LEU A 87 3.47 14.72 -7.44
N VAL A 88 4.35 15.39 -6.69
CA VAL A 88 4.93 14.88 -5.44
C VAL A 88 4.08 15.35 -4.27
N SER A 89 3.58 14.40 -3.49
CA SER A 89 2.57 14.60 -2.44
C SER A 89 3.07 14.24 -1.04
N PRO A 90 2.38 14.66 0.05
CA PRO A 90 2.68 14.25 1.42
C PRO A 90 2.44 12.74 1.70
N GLY A 91 3.10 11.88 0.92
CA GLY A 91 2.99 10.41 0.93
C GLY A 91 1.86 9.89 0.05
N CYS A 92 1.93 8.58 -0.30
CA CYS A 92 0.95 7.91 -1.18
C CYS A 92 -0.51 8.04 -0.69
N LYS A 93 -0.73 8.05 0.63
CA LYS A 93 -2.08 8.21 1.17
C LYS A 93 -2.73 9.53 0.73
N GLN A 94 -1.98 10.61 0.71
CA GLN A 94 -2.48 11.89 0.25
C GLN A 94 -2.65 11.91 -1.27
N ALA A 95 -1.73 11.28 -2.02
CA ALA A 95 -1.86 11.09 -3.46
C ALA A 95 -3.15 10.36 -3.84
N LEU A 96 -3.44 9.23 -3.16
CA LEU A 96 -4.68 8.47 -3.32
C LEU A 96 -5.92 9.32 -3.04
N LEU A 97 -5.90 10.08 -1.94
CA LEU A 97 -7.01 10.98 -1.62
C LEU A 97 -7.23 12.04 -2.72
N TYR A 98 -6.16 12.63 -3.24
CA TYR A 98 -6.26 13.60 -4.34
C TYR A 98 -6.78 12.95 -5.63
N ALA A 99 -6.33 11.72 -5.95
CA ALA A 99 -6.87 10.95 -7.07
C ALA A 99 -8.39 10.77 -6.92
N MET A 100 -8.83 10.28 -5.76
CA MET A 100 -10.24 10.05 -5.46
C MET A 100 -11.07 11.35 -5.51
N MET A 101 -10.55 12.44 -4.93
CA MET A 101 -11.23 13.76 -4.97
C MET A 101 -11.35 14.34 -6.39
N SER A 102 -10.39 14.02 -7.26
CA SER A 102 -10.38 14.54 -8.65
C SER A 102 -11.28 13.74 -9.60
N CYS A 103 -11.59 12.49 -9.26
CA CYS A 103 -12.30 11.56 -10.14
C CYS A 103 -13.71 11.21 -9.68
N LEU A 104 -14.04 11.43 -8.39
CA LEU A 104 -15.26 10.90 -7.77
C LEU A 104 -16.14 12.01 -7.19
N ASN A 105 -17.45 11.79 -7.27
CA ASN A 105 -18.47 12.58 -6.60
C ASN A 105 -19.06 11.80 -5.41
N PRO A 106 -19.70 12.48 -4.44
CA PRO A 106 -20.46 11.82 -3.40
C PRO A 106 -21.51 10.85 -3.97
N GLY A 107 -21.51 9.61 -3.48
CA GLY A 107 -22.40 8.54 -3.94
C GLY A 107 -21.83 7.65 -5.05
N ASP A 108 -20.69 8.02 -5.65
CA ASP A 108 -19.99 7.16 -6.60
C ASP A 108 -19.43 5.92 -5.92
N GLU A 109 -19.54 4.78 -6.57
CA GLU A 109 -19.07 3.49 -6.06
C GLU A 109 -17.66 3.18 -6.56
N VAL A 110 -16.83 2.62 -5.67
CA VAL A 110 -15.45 2.21 -5.97
C VAL A 110 -15.24 0.77 -5.57
N ILE A 111 -14.80 -0.06 -6.50
CA ILE A 111 -14.46 -1.46 -6.26
C ILE A 111 -13.14 -1.57 -5.51
N LEU A 112 -13.18 -2.29 -4.39
CA LEU A 112 -12.04 -2.67 -3.56
C LEU A 112 -11.97 -4.19 -3.46
N PHE A 113 -10.83 -4.79 -3.82
CA PHE A 113 -10.62 -6.24 -3.66
C PHE A 113 -10.36 -6.57 -2.18
N ALA A 114 -11.24 -7.37 -1.60
CA ALA A 114 -11.27 -7.66 -0.17
C ALA A 114 -10.63 -9.02 0.17
N PRO A 115 -9.76 -9.08 1.20
CA PRO A 115 -9.45 -8.02 2.14
C PRO A 115 -8.51 -6.95 1.58
N ALA A 116 -8.79 -5.68 1.91
CA ALA A 116 -8.09 -4.52 1.40
C ALA A 116 -7.49 -3.67 2.54
N TRP A 117 -6.51 -2.84 2.20
CA TRP A 117 -5.98 -1.87 3.16
C TRP A 117 -7.07 -0.89 3.64
N PRO A 118 -7.36 -0.83 4.95
CA PRO A 118 -8.53 -0.09 5.48
C PRO A 118 -8.57 1.40 5.14
N SER A 119 -7.42 1.99 4.79
CA SER A 119 -7.40 3.42 4.47
C SER A 119 -8.10 3.76 3.16
N TYR A 120 -8.27 2.82 2.22
CA TYR A 120 -9.06 3.09 1.01
C TYR A 120 -10.50 3.41 1.37
N GLU A 121 -11.11 2.56 2.18
CA GLU A 121 -12.49 2.78 2.67
C GLU A 121 -12.61 4.10 3.44
N GLY A 122 -11.63 4.39 4.32
CA GLY A 122 -11.60 5.64 5.08
C GLY A 122 -11.54 6.87 4.17
N MET A 123 -10.71 6.86 3.12
CA MET A 123 -10.61 7.97 2.17
C MET A 123 -11.89 8.15 1.33
N LEU A 124 -12.49 7.04 0.87
CA LEU A 124 -13.77 7.08 0.15
C LEU A 124 -14.89 7.68 0.99
N LYS A 125 -15.02 7.25 2.26
CA LYS A 125 -16.00 7.81 3.19
C LYS A 125 -15.78 9.30 3.45
N LEU A 126 -14.53 9.76 3.54
CA LEU A 126 -14.21 11.19 3.72
C LEU A 126 -14.79 12.06 2.60
N ILE A 127 -14.80 11.57 1.37
CA ILE A 127 -15.32 12.32 0.21
C ILE A 127 -16.77 11.98 -0.12
N GLY A 128 -17.41 11.11 0.66
CA GLY A 128 -18.79 10.68 0.45
C GLY A 128 -18.98 9.64 -0.64
N ALA A 129 -17.90 9.02 -1.15
CA ALA A 129 -17.97 7.89 -2.06
C ALA A 129 -18.22 6.57 -1.32
N VAL A 130 -18.67 5.55 -2.04
CA VAL A 130 -19.14 4.27 -1.49
C VAL A 130 -18.15 3.16 -1.83
N PRO A 131 -17.50 2.51 -0.85
CA PRO A 131 -16.67 1.33 -1.10
C PRO A 131 -17.55 0.11 -1.43
N VAL A 132 -17.22 -0.59 -2.52
CA VAL A 132 -17.84 -1.86 -2.92
C VAL A 132 -16.78 -2.94 -2.78
N HIS A 133 -16.93 -3.81 -1.77
CA HIS A 133 -15.97 -4.87 -1.51
C HIS A 133 -16.26 -6.10 -2.37
N VAL A 134 -15.30 -6.46 -3.21
CA VAL A 134 -15.35 -7.67 -4.05
C VAL A 134 -14.37 -8.70 -3.47
N PRO A 135 -14.84 -9.89 -3.07
CA PRO A 135 -13.96 -10.91 -2.51
C PRO A 135 -12.93 -11.37 -3.54
N VAL A 136 -11.69 -11.55 -3.09
CA VAL A 136 -10.65 -12.25 -3.86
C VAL A 136 -10.81 -13.76 -3.73
N ARG A 137 -10.18 -14.53 -4.63
CA ARG A 137 -10.11 -15.98 -4.51
C ARG A 137 -9.31 -16.38 -3.27
N ARG A 138 -9.84 -17.29 -2.47
CA ARG A 138 -9.22 -17.68 -1.18
C ARG A 138 -7.93 -18.50 -1.31
N ASP A 139 -7.76 -19.20 -2.43
CA ASP A 139 -6.61 -20.06 -2.68
C ASP A 139 -5.30 -19.29 -2.95
N ASN A 140 -5.41 -18.09 -3.51
CA ASN A 140 -4.24 -17.31 -3.95
C ASN A 140 -4.37 -15.80 -3.72
N TYR A 141 -5.51 -15.32 -3.24
CA TYR A 141 -5.83 -13.89 -3.03
C TYR A 141 -5.79 -13.03 -4.30
N HIS A 142 -5.97 -13.64 -5.49
CA HIS A 142 -6.11 -12.91 -6.74
C HIS A 142 -7.55 -12.47 -6.99
N PRO A 143 -7.77 -11.45 -7.83
CA PRO A 143 -9.11 -10.96 -8.15
C PRO A 143 -10.00 -12.05 -8.75
N ASP A 144 -11.26 -12.07 -8.36
CA ASP A 144 -12.30 -12.84 -9.04
C ASP A 144 -12.94 -11.95 -10.10
N MET A 145 -12.72 -12.28 -11.38
CA MET A 145 -13.18 -11.46 -12.50
C MET A 145 -14.70 -11.52 -12.67
N ASP A 146 -15.33 -12.66 -12.37
CA ASP A 146 -16.79 -12.79 -12.48
C ASP A 146 -17.49 -12.03 -11.35
N ALA A 147 -16.96 -12.12 -10.13
CA ALA A 147 -17.42 -11.29 -9.00
C ALA A 147 -17.20 -9.81 -9.28
N THR A 148 -16.06 -9.44 -9.89
CA THR A 148 -15.77 -8.06 -10.29
C THR A 148 -16.82 -7.52 -11.27
N ARG A 149 -17.14 -8.28 -12.32
CA ARG A 149 -18.16 -7.88 -13.31
C ARG A 149 -19.55 -7.77 -12.67
N ALA A 150 -19.89 -8.69 -11.76
CA ALA A 150 -21.19 -8.70 -11.09
C ALA A 150 -21.36 -7.52 -10.11
N ALA A 151 -20.27 -6.95 -9.60
CA ALA A 151 -20.29 -5.82 -8.66
C ALA A 151 -20.44 -4.46 -9.34
N ILE A 152 -20.31 -4.39 -10.67
CA ILE A 152 -20.41 -3.12 -11.43
C ILE A 152 -21.88 -2.70 -11.53
N THR A 153 -22.16 -1.45 -11.18
CA THR A 153 -23.46 -0.78 -11.32
C THR A 153 -23.30 0.53 -12.10
N ASP A 154 -24.39 1.21 -12.38
CA ASP A 154 -24.37 2.56 -13.03
C ASP A 154 -23.65 3.61 -12.15
N LYS A 155 -23.50 3.34 -10.85
CA LYS A 155 -22.79 4.21 -9.88
C LYS A 155 -21.31 3.90 -9.77
N THR A 156 -20.87 2.76 -10.26
CA THR A 156 -19.45 2.40 -10.21
C THR A 156 -18.64 3.35 -11.08
N LYS A 157 -17.59 3.96 -10.51
CA LYS A 157 -16.75 4.95 -11.21
C LYS A 157 -15.27 4.61 -11.16
N ALA A 158 -14.84 3.73 -10.27
CA ALA A 158 -13.44 3.36 -10.19
C ALA A 158 -13.20 1.95 -9.64
N ILE A 159 -12.01 1.44 -9.92
CA ILE A 159 -11.44 0.22 -9.33
C ILE A 159 -10.10 0.60 -8.70
N VAL A 160 -9.83 0.15 -7.47
CA VAL A 160 -8.50 0.24 -6.87
C VAL A 160 -7.75 -1.05 -7.16
N ILE A 161 -6.59 -0.95 -7.79
CA ILE A 161 -5.64 -2.05 -7.99
C ILE A 161 -4.45 -1.79 -7.08
N ASN A 162 -4.20 -2.69 -6.13
CA ASN A 162 -3.02 -2.67 -5.28
C ASN A 162 -2.26 -3.98 -5.45
N SER A 163 -1.24 -3.96 -6.27
CA SER A 163 -0.39 -5.11 -6.58
C SER A 163 1.08 -4.63 -6.64
N PRO A 164 1.97 -5.24 -5.82
CA PRO A 164 1.71 -6.21 -4.75
C PRO A 164 0.75 -5.72 -3.68
N ASN A 165 -0.03 -6.64 -3.14
CA ASN A 165 -1.17 -6.30 -2.29
C ASN A 165 -0.84 -6.23 -0.79
N ASN A 166 -1.41 -5.28 -0.12
CA ASN A 166 -1.54 -5.23 1.33
C ASN A 166 -3.03 -5.44 1.68
N PRO A 167 -3.43 -6.55 2.33
CA PRO A 167 -2.65 -7.36 3.27
C PRO A 167 -2.09 -8.69 2.75
N THR A 168 -2.43 -9.13 1.55
CA THR A 168 -2.30 -10.53 1.13
C THR A 168 -0.89 -10.92 0.64
N GLY A 169 -0.11 -9.96 0.15
CA GLY A 169 1.16 -10.24 -0.52
C GLY A 169 1.01 -10.80 -1.94
N ALA A 170 -0.21 -10.88 -2.47
CA ALA A 170 -0.46 -11.33 -3.85
C ALA A 170 0.08 -10.33 -4.87
N VAL A 171 0.59 -10.83 -6.00
CA VAL A 171 0.97 -10.04 -7.18
C VAL A 171 0.11 -10.49 -8.35
N TYR A 172 -0.75 -9.61 -8.84
CA TYR A 172 -1.69 -9.95 -9.90
C TYR A 172 -0.95 -10.30 -11.20
N LEU A 173 -1.40 -11.35 -11.87
CA LEU A 173 -0.82 -11.78 -13.14
C LEU A 173 -0.99 -10.70 -14.21
N PRO A 174 -0.06 -10.58 -15.18
CA PRO A 174 -0.23 -9.65 -16.30
C PRO A 174 -1.58 -9.79 -17.01
N SER A 175 -2.06 -11.03 -17.20
CA SER A 175 -3.37 -11.31 -17.79
C SER A 175 -4.55 -10.84 -16.92
N GLU A 176 -4.40 -10.87 -15.60
CA GLU A 176 -5.43 -10.39 -14.68
C GLU A 176 -5.48 -8.85 -14.69
N VAL A 177 -4.31 -8.20 -14.72
CA VAL A 177 -4.23 -6.74 -14.86
C VAL A 177 -4.81 -6.30 -16.20
N GLU A 178 -4.51 -7.00 -17.29
CA GLU A 178 -5.10 -6.74 -18.61
C GLU A 178 -6.63 -6.89 -18.58
N GLU A 179 -7.15 -7.98 -17.99
CA GLU A 179 -8.59 -8.21 -17.88
C GLU A 179 -9.30 -7.16 -17.01
N LEU A 180 -8.71 -6.77 -15.87
CA LEU A 180 -9.24 -5.67 -15.04
C LEU A 180 -9.24 -4.33 -15.78
N THR A 181 -8.19 -4.07 -16.55
CA THR A 181 -8.07 -2.87 -17.39
C THR A 181 -9.15 -2.85 -18.47
N ASP A 182 -9.41 -4.00 -19.11
CA ASP A 182 -10.47 -4.16 -20.08
C ASP A 182 -11.86 -3.99 -19.49
N ILE A 183 -12.09 -4.52 -18.28
CA ILE A 183 -13.34 -4.31 -17.53
C ILE A 183 -13.53 -2.80 -17.26
N ALA A 184 -12.50 -2.12 -16.78
CA ALA A 184 -12.56 -0.70 -16.54
C ALA A 184 -12.81 0.11 -17.82
N TYR A 185 -12.17 -0.26 -18.93
CA TYR A 185 -12.37 0.38 -20.23
C TYR A 185 -13.80 0.24 -20.74
N LYS A 186 -14.37 -0.96 -20.68
CA LYS A 186 -15.72 -1.26 -21.18
C LYS A 186 -16.84 -0.59 -20.38
N ASN A 187 -16.56 -0.25 -19.12
CA ASN A 187 -17.54 0.35 -18.19
C ASN A 187 -17.23 1.82 -17.86
N ASP A 188 -16.27 2.41 -18.55
CA ASP A 188 -15.83 3.82 -18.37
C ASP A 188 -15.45 4.14 -16.92
N LEU A 189 -14.62 3.25 -16.30
CA LEU A 189 -14.16 3.36 -14.93
C LEU A 189 -12.73 3.92 -14.87
N TRP A 190 -12.42 4.69 -13.84
CA TRP A 190 -11.05 5.03 -13.44
C TRP A 190 -10.36 3.83 -12.81
N ILE A 191 -9.03 3.80 -12.92
CA ILE A 191 -8.18 2.85 -12.20
C ILE A 191 -7.27 3.64 -11.28
N PHE A 192 -7.33 3.36 -9.98
CA PHE A 192 -6.34 3.83 -9.00
C PHE A 192 -5.33 2.73 -8.78
N ASP A 193 -4.16 2.86 -9.42
CA ASP A 193 -3.08 1.88 -9.38
C ASP A 193 -2.11 2.22 -8.23
N ASP A 194 -2.32 1.61 -7.06
CA ASP A 194 -1.43 1.76 -5.91
C ASP A 194 -0.25 0.81 -6.02
N MET A 195 0.84 1.31 -6.61
CA MET A 195 2.07 0.58 -6.88
C MET A 195 3.15 0.72 -5.80
N ILE A 196 2.77 1.09 -4.56
CA ILE A 196 3.74 1.39 -3.49
C ILE A 196 4.71 0.24 -3.17
N TYR A 197 4.38 -0.99 -3.55
CA TYR A 197 5.21 -2.19 -3.36
C TYR A 197 5.78 -2.74 -4.67
N SER A 198 5.71 -2.04 -5.80
CA SER A 198 6.11 -2.53 -7.12
C SER A 198 7.57 -2.99 -7.22
N ASP A 199 8.47 -2.48 -6.38
CA ASP A 199 9.86 -2.97 -6.27
C ASP A 199 10.03 -4.23 -5.40
N LEU A 200 8.98 -4.64 -4.70
CA LEU A 200 8.99 -5.81 -3.83
C LEU A 200 8.15 -6.93 -4.46
N VAL A 201 8.54 -7.37 -5.64
CA VAL A 201 7.91 -8.47 -6.38
C VAL A 201 8.87 -9.64 -6.42
N TYR A 202 8.49 -10.76 -5.84
CA TYR A 202 9.30 -11.98 -5.78
C TYR A 202 8.86 -13.02 -6.81
N SER A 203 7.71 -12.82 -7.45
CA SER A 203 7.22 -13.66 -8.53
C SER A 203 7.97 -13.39 -9.84
N LYS A 204 8.07 -14.40 -10.71
CA LYS A 204 8.81 -14.32 -11.97
C LYS A 204 8.14 -13.43 -13.03
N HIS A 205 6.83 -13.19 -12.90
CA HIS A 205 6.08 -12.39 -13.89
C HIS A 205 6.24 -10.87 -13.69
N GLY A 206 6.82 -10.45 -12.55
CA GLY A 206 7.02 -9.02 -12.27
C GLY A 206 5.73 -8.27 -11.94
N TYR A 207 5.84 -6.95 -11.82
CA TYR A 207 4.73 -6.03 -11.69
C TYR A 207 4.30 -5.52 -13.08
N THR A 208 2.99 -5.42 -13.30
CA THR A 208 2.39 -4.82 -14.50
C THR A 208 1.51 -3.66 -14.07
N SER A 209 1.74 -2.45 -14.60
CA SER A 209 0.86 -1.31 -14.39
C SER A 209 -0.27 -1.31 -15.42
N PRO A 210 -1.53 -1.07 -15.02
CA PRO A 210 -2.60 -0.83 -15.99
C PRO A 210 -2.29 0.33 -16.95
N ALA A 211 -1.55 1.36 -16.52
CA ALA A 211 -1.16 2.48 -17.35
C ALA A 211 -0.21 2.11 -18.52
N SER A 212 0.46 0.96 -18.45
CA SER A 212 1.29 0.45 -19.56
C SER A 212 0.47 -0.20 -20.69
N LEU A 213 -0.82 -0.47 -20.44
CA LEU A 213 -1.73 -1.12 -21.36
C LEU A 213 -2.52 -0.10 -22.16
N GLU A 214 -2.84 -0.37 -23.43
CA GLU A 214 -3.50 0.57 -24.34
C GLU A 214 -4.82 1.11 -23.77
N ASN A 215 -5.67 0.20 -23.25
CA ASN A 215 -6.96 0.55 -22.67
C ASN A 215 -6.83 1.21 -21.27
N GLY A 216 -5.65 1.18 -20.67
CA GLY A 216 -5.36 1.74 -19.34
C GLY A 216 -4.80 3.16 -19.35
N LYS A 217 -4.06 3.54 -20.41
CA LYS A 217 -3.33 4.83 -20.49
C LYS A 217 -4.20 6.06 -20.18
N SER A 218 -5.44 6.08 -20.66
CA SER A 218 -6.34 7.24 -20.54
C SER A 218 -7.18 7.26 -19.28
N ARG A 219 -7.04 6.24 -18.39
CA ARG A 219 -7.93 6.07 -17.22
C ARG A 219 -7.23 5.63 -15.94
N THR A 220 -5.90 5.49 -15.96
CA THR A 220 -5.16 5.07 -14.78
C THR A 220 -4.47 6.27 -14.13
N LEU A 221 -4.72 6.43 -12.83
CA LEU A 221 -3.86 7.24 -11.97
C LEU A 221 -2.93 6.29 -11.23
N THR A 222 -1.63 6.42 -11.49
CA THR A 222 -0.57 5.59 -10.90
C THR A 222 0.01 6.29 -9.70
N ILE A 223 -0.06 5.63 -8.54
CA ILE A 223 0.31 6.18 -7.24
C ILE A 223 1.44 5.33 -6.64
N GLY A 224 2.51 5.99 -6.26
CA GLY A 224 3.65 5.35 -5.63
C GLY A 224 4.33 6.24 -4.60
N GLY A 225 5.52 5.86 -4.14
CA GLY A 225 6.23 6.69 -3.16
C GLY A 225 7.45 6.02 -2.57
N TRP A 226 8.16 6.78 -1.78
CA TRP A 226 9.46 6.42 -1.21
C TRP A 226 9.37 5.60 0.08
N SER A 227 8.17 5.46 0.65
CA SER A 227 7.99 4.95 2.02
C SER A 227 8.52 3.53 2.24
N LYS A 228 8.46 2.64 1.23
CA LYS A 228 8.67 1.21 1.45
C LYS A 228 10.06 0.76 1.06
N ILE A 229 10.39 0.71 -0.23
CA ILE A 229 11.67 0.17 -0.69
C ILE A 229 12.88 1.05 -0.30
N TRP A 230 12.68 2.34 -0.02
CA TRP A 230 13.77 3.22 0.45
C TRP A 230 13.71 3.51 1.95
N ALA A 231 12.88 2.80 2.71
CA ALA A 231 12.73 2.97 4.17
C ALA A 231 12.47 4.43 4.60
N MET A 232 11.60 5.14 3.86
CA MET A 232 11.34 6.57 4.04
C MET A 232 9.91 6.85 4.57
N THR A 233 9.38 6.00 5.45
CA THR A 233 7.99 6.12 5.95
C THR A 233 7.73 7.45 6.65
N GLY A 234 8.68 7.93 7.45
CA GLY A 234 8.61 9.19 8.21
C GLY A 234 8.84 10.44 7.36
N TRP A 235 9.40 10.32 6.17
CA TRP A 235 9.69 11.45 5.26
C TRP A 235 8.42 12.00 4.61
N ARG A 236 7.35 11.23 4.59
CA ARG A 236 6.05 11.62 4.02
C ARG A 236 6.15 12.06 2.57
N MET A 237 6.74 11.22 1.72
CA MET A 237 6.88 11.48 0.29
C MET A 237 6.18 10.40 -0.53
N GLY A 238 5.35 10.82 -1.47
CA GLY A 238 4.67 10.00 -2.46
C GLY A 238 4.57 10.74 -3.78
N TRP A 239 4.21 10.05 -4.83
CA TRP A 239 3.91 10.63 -6.14
C TRP A 239 2.62 10.10 -6.70
N ILE A 240 2.08 10.85 -7.65
CA ILE A 240 0.95 10.47 -8.49
C ILE A 240 1.19 10.98 -9.90
N THR A 241 0.79 10.19 -10.87
CA THR A 241 0.73 10.56 -12.29
C THR A 241 -0.50 9.94 -12.94
N GLY A 242 -0.90 10.48 -14.08
CA GLY A 242 -2.05 10.01 -14.84
C GLY A 242 -2.33 10.89 -16.05
N PRO A 243 -3.51 10.76 -16.68
CA PRO A 243 -3.89 11.60 -17.81
C PRO A 243 -3.85 13.09 -17.44
N SER A 244 -3.24 13.91 -18.29
CA SER A 244 -2.97 15.35 -18.03
C SER A 244 -4.23 16.12 -17.59
N GLU A 245 -5.39 15.82 -18.18
CA GLU A 245 -6.67 16.46 -17.83
C GLU A 245 -7.03 16.24 -16.34
N VAL A 246 -6.88 15.04 -15.84
CA VAL A 246 -7.17 14.71 -14.43
C VAL A 246 -6.09 15.24 -13.51
N MET A 247 -4.84 15.25 -13.95
CA MET A 247 -3.73 15.78 -13.16
C MET A 247 -3.90 17.26 -12.82
N GLU A 248 -4.62 18.05 -13.61
CA GLU A 248 -4.98 19.44 -13.25
C GLU A 248 -5.88 19.49 -11.99
N GLY A 249 -6.82 18.55 -11.87
CA GLY A 249 -7.63 18.38 -10.65
C GLY A 249 -6.78 17.98 -9.44
N VAL A 250 -5.87 17.02 -9.62
CA VAL A 250 -4.94 16.55 -8.58
C VAL A 250 -4.03 17.69 -8.08
N LYS A 251 -3.46 18.48 -9.00
CA LYS A 251 -2.65 19.68 -8.68
C LYS A 251 -3.47 20.72 -7.90
N THR A 252 -4.73 20.93 -8.30
CA THR A 252 -5.66 21.85 -7.60
C THR A 252 -5.94 21.38 -6.17
N CYS A 253 -6.15 20.07 -5.95
CA CYS A 253 -6.34 19.51 -4.62
C CYS A 253 -5.13 19.76 -3.73
N GLN A 254 -3.91 19.55 -4.21
CA GLN A 254 -2.70 19.81 -3.43
C GLN A 254 -2.50 21.31 -3.16
N ALA A 255 -2.62 22.14 -4.18
CA ALA A 255 -2.46 23.59 -4.03
C ALA A 255 -3.44 24.17 -3.01
N SER A 256 -4.67 23.62 -2.93
CA SER A 256 -5.71 24.07 -2.02
C SER A 256 -5.63 23.49 -0.61
N SER A 257 -4.75 22.52 -0.36
CA SER A 257 -4.65 21.83 0.94
C SER A 257 -3.26 21.90 1.55
N ALA A 258 -2.26 21.22 0.97
CA ALA A 258 -0.92 21.10 1.53
C ALA A 258 0.09 22.08 0.89
N SER A 259 -0.28 22.80 -0.16
CA SER A 259 0.58 23.60 -1.03
C SER A 259 1.63 22.74 -1.74
N HIS A 260 2.63 22.22 -1.03
CA HIS A 260 3.65 21.28 -1.49
C HIS A 260 4.28 20.56 -0.29
N ILE A 261 5.11 19.53 -0.54
CA ILE A 261 5.97 18.95 0.50
C ILE A 261 7.15 19.90 0.78
N PRO A 262 7.85 19.75 1.93
CA PRO A 262 9.05 20.57 2.21
C PRO A 262 10.07 20.48 1.08
N THR A 263 10.52 21.65 0.59
CA THR A 263 11.38 21.76 -0.59
C THR A 263 12.67 20.98 -0.45
N PHE A 264 13.32 21.04 0.73
CA PHE A 264 14.56 20.31 1.01
C PHE A 264 14.43 18.77 0.95
N LEU A 265 13.22 18.22 1.02
CA LEU A 265 12.98 16.78 0.85
C LEU A 265 12.92 16.37 -0.62
N MET A 266 12.64 17.29 -1.54
CA MET A 266 12.49 16.97 -2.97
C MET A 266 13.82 16.52 -3.58
N GLU A 267 14.92 17.21 -3.23
CA GLU A 267 16.27 16.81 -3.62
C GLU A 267 16.60 15.39 -3.14
N ALA A 268 16.32 15.11 -1.87
CA ALA A 268 16.52 13.79 -1.30
C ALA A 268 15.65 12.72 -1.96
N GLY A 269 14.44 13.09 -2.39
CA GLY A 269 13.55 12.21 -3.13
C GLY A 269 14.11 11.83 -4.50
N ALA A 270 14.66 12.78 -5.24
CA ALA A 270 15.32 12.51 -6.52
C ALA A 270 16.54 11.58 -6.34
N VAL A 271 17.38 11.85 -5.33
CA VAL A 271 18.54 11.00 -5.00
C VAL A 271 18.11 9.59 -4.62
N ALA A 272 17.01 9.42 -3.85
CA ALA A 272 16.54 8.09 -3.46
C ALA A 272 16.23 7.20 -4.66
N LEU A 273 15.63 7.76 -5.72
CA LEU A 273 15.31 7.01 -6.94
C LEU A 273 16.54 6.47 -7.67
N SER A 274 17.72 7.06 -7.46
CA SER A 274 19.00 6.61 -8.00
C SER A 274 19.77 5.64 -7.09
N CYS A 275 19.29 5.37 -5.86
CA CYS A 275 19.91 4.43 -4.92
C CYS A 275 19.56 2.97 -5.28
N GLU A 276 20.06 2.48 -6.43
CA GLU A 276 19.74 1.14 -6.94
C GLU A 276 20.33 0.03 -6.06
N LYS A 277 21.58 0.21 -5.61
CA LYS A 277 22.24 -0.79 -4.78
C LYS A 277 21.51 -1.01 -3.45
N GLU A 278 21.17 0.06 -2.75
CA GLU A 278 20.46 -0.02 -1.48
C GLU A 278 19.04 -0.63 -1.67
N ARG A 279 18.40 -0.32 -2.78
CA ARG A 279 17.12 -0.93 -3.16
C ARG A 279 17.27 -2.44 -3.37
N GLU A 280 18.31 -2.88 -4.06
CA GLU A 280 18.64 -4.30 -4.24
C GLU A 280 18.93 -4.99 -2.90
N ASP A 281 19.78 -4.41 -2.05
CA ASP A 281 20.13 -4.95 -0.74
C ASP A 281 18.85 -5.13 0.14
N PHE A 282 17.91 -4.18 0.08
CA PHE A 282 16.64 -4.27 0.80
C PHE A 282 15.71 -5.34 0.20
N TYR A 283 15.63 -5.44 -1.12
CA TYR A 283 14.87 -6.47 -1.80
C TYR A 283 15.36 -7.88 -1.43
N GLU A 284 16.68 -8.11 -1.47
CA GLU A 284 17.26 -9.40 -1.10
C GLU A 284 16.95 -9.76 0.36
N SER A 285 17.10 -8.80 1.27
CA SER A 285 16.75 -9.01 2.68
C SER A 285 15.28 -9.33 2.88
N PHE A 286 14.35 -8.63 2.21
CA PHE A 286 12.93 -8.95 2.30
C PHE A 286 12.59 -10.31 1.69
N SER A 287 13.26 -10.71 0.61
CA SER A 287 13.08 -12.03 -0.01
C SER A 287 13.49 -13.15 0.96
N GLU A 288 14.63 -13.00 1.66
CA GLU A 288 15.07 -13.93 2.68
C GLU A 288 14.09 -14.01 3.86
N ARG A 289 13.67 -12.84 4.39
CA ARG A 289 12.70 -12.76 5.51
C ARG A 289 11.39 -13.44 5.15
N ARG A 290 10.87 -13.21 3.94
CA ARG A 290 9.67 -13.87 3.41
C ARG A 290 9.82 -15.40 3.46
N ASP A 291 10.92 -15.91 2.92
CA ASP A 291 11.15 -17.34 2.79
C ASP A 291 11.26 -18.00 4.17
N VAL A 292 12.00 -17.39 5.08
CA VAL A 292 12.13 -17.86 6.47
C VAL A 292 10.78 -17.78 7.20
N PHE A 293 10.07 -16.66 7.08
CA PHE A 293 8.79 -16.50 7.78
C PHE A 293 7.75 -17.50 7.28
N HIS A 294 7.60 -17.63 5.97
CA HIS A 294 6.68 -18.59 5.39
C HIS A 294 7.01 -20.03 5.83
N GLN A 295 8.30 -20.43 5.77
CA GLN A 295 8.73 -21.75 6.22
C GLN A 295 8.37 -22.01 7.68
N LEU A 296 8.64 -21.07 8.57
CA LEU A 296 8.35 -21.19 9.99
C LEU A 296 6.85 -21.27 10.29
N LEU A 297 6.02 -20.52 9.55
CA LEU A 297 4.56 -20.57 9.72
C LEU A 297 3.98 -21.93 9.36
N GLN A 298 4.54 -22.65 8.35
CA GLN A 298 4.10 -24.01 7.99
C GLN A 298 4.33 -25.03 9.11
N GLU A 299 5.17 -24.71 10.10
CA GLU A 299 5.45 -25.58 11.25
C GLU A 299 4.50 -25.31 12.45
N ILE A 300 3.65 -24.28 12.37
CA ILE A 300 2.76 -23.89 13.47
C ILE A 300 1.39 -24.55 13.27
N PRO A 301 0.91 -25.40 14.20
CA PRO A 301 -0.37 -26.06 14.08
C PRO A 301 -1.54 -25.05 13.95
N GLY A 302 -2.43 -25.29 13.00
CA GLY A 302 -3.63 -24.49 12.80
C GLY A 302 -3.43 -23.16 12.10
N ILE A 303 -2.23 -22.86 11.60
CA ILE A 303 -1.91 -21.70 10.78
C ILE A 303 -1.61 -22.15 9.35
N GLU A 304 -2.36 -21.63 8.38
CA GLU A 304 -2.11 -21.84 6.97
C GLU A 304 -1.89 -20.49 6.25
N ALA A 305 -0.84 -20.39 5.46
CA ALA A 305 -0.54 -19.16 4.74
C ALA A 305 0.04 -19.47 3.35
N PRO A 306 -0.52 -18.90 2.28
CA PRO A 306 0.14 -18.89 0.99
C PRO A 306 1.48 -18.15 1.07
N LYS A 307 2.46 -18.58 0.27
CA LYS A 307 3.73 -17.86 0.18
C LYS A 307 3.49 -16.53 -0.52
N PRO A 308 3.82 -15.38 0.10
CA PRO A 308 3.63 -14.08 -0.53
C PRO A 308 4.46 -13.94 -1.82
N GLU A 309 3.88 -13.37 -2.83
CA GLU A 309 4.52 -13.10 -4.12
C GLU A 309 5.14 -11.71 -4.17
N GLY A 310 4.74 -10.82 -3.26
CA GLY A 310 5.25 -9.45 -3.18
C GLY A 310 4.99 -8.77 -1.84
N ALA A 311 5.29 -7.49 -1.75
CA ALA A 311 5.23 -6.66 -0.54
C ALA A 311 6.06 -7.24 0.62
N PHE A 312 5.64 -7.01 1.87
CA PHE A 312 6.24 -7.61 3.07
C PHE A 312 5.17 -7.98 4.11
N TYR A 313 4.08 -8.58 3.62
CA TYR A 313 2.98 -9.08 4.44
C TYR A 313 2.70 -10.56 4.16
N ILE A 314 2.24 -11.26 5.19
CA ILE A 314 1.62 -12.57 5.10
C ILE A 314 0.23 -12.46 5.70
N LEU A 315 -0.76 -12.95 4.97
CA LEU A 315 -2.12 -13.12 5.45
C LEU A 315 -2.36 -14.61 5.68
N ALA A 316 -2.48 -15.00 6.95
CA ALA A 316 -2.59 -16.39 7.36
C ALA A 316 -4.01 -16.72 7.81
N ASP A 317 -4.51 -17.87 7.39
CA ASP A 317 -5.74 -18.47 7.87
C ASP A 317 -5.46 -19.17 9.22
N ILE A 318 -6.29 -18.85 10.23
CA ILE A 318 -6.17 -19.41 11.58
C ILE A 318 -7.43 -20.18 12.00
N THR A 319 -8.36 -20.39 11.07
CA THR A 319 -9.68 -21.01 11.37
C THR A 319 -9.55 -22.42 11.95
N ALA A 320 -8.49 -23.16 11.58
CA ALA A 320 -8.22 -24.49 12.12
C ALA A 320 -7.81 -24.48 13.61
N THR A 321 -7.49 -23.32 14.20
CA THR A 321 -7.25 -23.17 15.64
C THR A 321 -8.53 -23.19 16.48
N GLY A 322 -9.70 -22.97 15.83
CA GLY A 322 -11.00 -22.87 16.50
C GLY A 322 -11.26 -21.50 17.16
N MET A 323 -10.33 -20.55 17.08
CA MET A 323 -10.48 -19.17 17.56
C MET A 323 -10.91 -18.26 16.43
N ASP A 324 -11.66 -17.19 16.75
CA ASP A 324 -11.80 -16.06 15.82
C ASP A 324 -10.52 -15.20 15.80
N ASP A 325 -10.38 -14.35 14.81
CA ASP A 325 -9.16 -13.57 14.57
C ASP A 325 -8.92 -12.48 15.64
N ILE A 326 -9.94 -11.92 16.25
CA ILE A 326 -9.83 -10.98 17.38
C ILE A 326 -9.36 -11.71 18.63
N GLU A 327 -9.97 -12.86 18.96
CA GLU A 327 -9.57 -13.71 20.07
C GLU A 327 -8.12 -14.17 19.89
N PHE A 328 -7.78 -14.69 18.70
CA PHE A 328 -6.42 -15.15 18.38
C PHE A 328 -5.38 -14.05 18.57
N ALA A 329 -5.60 -12.85 18.00
CA ALA A 329 -4.65 -11.75 18.11
C ALA A 329 -4.51 -11.23 19.55
N THR A 330 -5.60 -11.22 20.31
CA THR A 330 -5.61 -10.79 21.72
C THR A 330 -4.80 -11.79 22.57
N ARG A 331 -5.10 -13.08 22.46
CA ARG A 331 -4.40 -14.12 23.22
C ARG A 331 -2.94 -14.30 22.80
N ALA A 332 -2.63 -14.15 21.50
CA ALA A 332 -1.25 -14.13 21.04
C ALA A 332 -0.44 -13.01 21.68
N LEU A 333 -1.04 -11.83 21.89
CA LEU A 333 -0.38 -10.74 22.61
C LEU A 333 -0.22 -11.03 24.09
N GLU A 334 -1.25 -11.52 24.77
CA GLU A 334 -1.26 -11.72 26.22
C GLU A 334 -0.49 -12.96 26.67
N GLU A 335 -0.58 -14.06 25.92
CA GLU A 335 -0.03 -15.37 26.32
C GLU A 335 1.30 -15.68 25.62
N ALA A 336 1.46 -15.26 24.34
CA ALA A 336 2.69 -15.50 23.57
C ALA A 336 3.61 -14.28 23.45
N ASN A 337 3.19 -13.09 23.90
CA ASN A 337 3.90 -11.83 23.67
C ASN A 337 4.21 -11.56 22.18
N VAL A 338 3.24 -11.81 21.30
CA VAL A 338 3.30 -11.53 19.85
C VAL A 338 2.12 -10.67 19.43
N GLN A 339 2.41 -9.49 18.87
CA GLN A 339 1.38 -8.56 18.41
C GLN A 339 1.08 -8.78 16.91
N LEU A 340 -0.20 -9.04 16.61
CA LEU A 340 -0.73 -9.38 15.28
C LEU A 340 -1.87 -8.44 14.89
N VAL A 341 -2.25 -8.41 13.61
CA VAL A 341 -3.41 -7.64 13.14
C VAL A 341 -4.55 -8.60 12.79
N PRO A 342 -5.69 -8.53 13.49
CA PRO A 342 -6.87 -9.29 13.12
C PRO A 342 -7.35 -8.97 11.71
N GLY A 343 -7.74 -9.99 10.97
CA GLY A 343 -8.22 -9.85 9.59
C GLY A 343 -9.57 -9.14 9.50
N SER A 344 -10.46 -9.34 10.46
CA SER A 344 -11.79 -8.69 10.52
C SER A 344 -11.74 -7.16 10.59
N LEU A 345 -10.56 -6.57 10.89
CA LEU A 345 -10.33 -5.12 10.73
C LEU A 345 -10.22 -4.67 9.27
N MET A 346 -10.21 -5.62 8.35
CA MET A 346 -10.22 -5.45 6.90
C MET A 346 -11.42 -6.22 6.35
N PRO A 347 -12.39 -5.58 5.70
CA PRO A 347 -13.57 -6.27 5.16
C PRO A 347 -13.20 -7.52 4.37
N GLY A 348 -13.82 -8.66 4.65
CA GLY A 348 -13.54 -9.96 4.03
C GLY A 348 -12.32 -10.69 4.59
N GLY A 349 -11.74 -10.21 5.69
CA GLY A 349 -10.58 -10.80 6.35
C GLY A 349 -10.89 -11.64 7.59
N GLU A 350 -12.16 -11.93 7.88
CA GLU A 350 -12.59 -12.73 9.02
C GLU A 350 -11.92 -14.11 9.02
N GLY A 351 -11.42 -14.54 10.18
CA GLY A 351 -10.66 -15.80 10.35
C GLY A 351 -9.22 -15.74 9.84
N LEU A 352 -8.74 -14.56 9.45
CA LEU A 352 -7.37 -14.36 8.97
C LEU A 352 -6.58 -13.47 9.93
N ILE A 353 -5.26 -13.61 9.90
CA ILE A 353 -4.31 -12.74 10.63
C ILE A 353 -3.31 -12.15 9.64
N ARG A 354 -3.15 -10.82 9.64
CA ARG A 354 -2.08 -10.17 8.89
C ARG A 354 -0.83 -10.05 9.75
N MET A 355 0.29 -10.47 9.18
CA MET A 355 1.64 -10.34 9.74
C MET A 355 2.55 -9.60 8.77
N SER A 356 3.41 -8.72 9.29
CA SER A 356 4.42 -7.99 8.52
C SER A 356 5.80 -8.55 8.82
N TYR A 357 6.61 -8.79 7.79
CA TYR A 357 8.04 -9.12 7.92
C TYR A 357 8.95 -7.90 7.64
N GLY A 358 8.42 -6.70 7.91
CA GLY A 358 9.21 -5.46 7.93
C GLY A 358 10.23 -5.38 9.06
N THR A 359 10.31 -6.39 9.92
CA THR A 359 11.25 -6.53 11.04
C THR A 359 12.41 -7.46 10.70
N ASN A 360 13.46 -7.50 11.55
CA ASN A 360 14.62 -8.35 11.32
C ASN A 360 14.31 -9.86 11.50
N ILE A 361 15.21 -10.68 10.94
CA ILE A 361 15.01 -12.13 10.87
C ILE A 361 14.99 -12.81 12.25
N ASP A 362 15.71 -12.26 13.24
CA ASP A 362 15.73 -12.81 14.60
C ASP A 362 14.39 -12.61 15.29
N GLN A 363 13.74 -11.43 15.08
CA GLN A 363 12.38 -11.19 15.57
C GLN A 363 11.36 -12.10 14.87
N ILE A 364 11.54 -12.40 13.58
CA ILE A 364 10.69 -13.35 12.86
C ILE A 364 10.80 -14.73 13.47
N ARG A 365 12.03 -15.23 13.69
CA ARG A 365 12.28 -16.54 14.31
C ARG A 365 11.70 -16.62 15.71
N GLU A 366 11.94 -15.62 16.54
CA GLU A 366 11.45 -15.55 17.91
C GLU A 366 9.92 -15.51 17.96
N GLY A 367 9.27 -14.67 17.14
CA GLY A 367 7.81 -14.58 17.12
C GLY A 367 7.14 -15.88 16.65
N CYS A 368 7.66 -16.51 15.60
CA CYS A 368 7.15 -17.80 15.15
C CYS A 368 7.34 -18.90 16.21
N LYS A 369 8.50 -18.92 16.90
CA LYS A 369 8.75 -19.84 18.00
C LYS A 369 7.72 -19.66 19.12
N ARG A 370 7.47 -18.43 19.55
CA ARG A 370 6.49 -18.13 20.60
C ARG A 370 5.07 -18.55 20.21
N LEU A 371 4.64 -18.27 18.99
CA LEU A 371 3.33 -18.70 18.48
C LEU A 371 3.23 -20.24 18.45
N LYS A 372 4.29 -20.94 18.02
CA LYS A 372 4.34 -22.40 17.98
C LYS A 372 4.24 -22.99 19.39
N ASP A 373 5.07 -22.50 20.33
CA ASP A 373 5.10 -22.97 21.71
C ASP A 373 3.71 -22.75 22.38
N TRP A 374 3.10 -21.59 22.15
CA TRP A 374 1.78 -21.25 22.69
C TRP A 374 0.66 -22.15 22.16
N LEU A 375 0.63 -22.46 20.86
CA LEU A 375 -0.41 -23.30 20.25
C LEU A 375 -0.21 -24.81 20.50
N GLN A 376 0.97 -25.23 20.96
CA GLN A 376 1.26 -26.60 21.30
C GLN A 376 1.07 -26.93 22.80
N GLY A 377 1.01 -25.91 23.62
CA GLY A 377 1.03 -26.05 25.04
C GLY A 377 0.09 -25.84 25.95
#